data_a242afb5f3f86aa7ad464aac97cae835
#
_entry.id   a242afb5f3f86aa7ad464aac97cae835
#
_cell.length_a   1.000
_cell.length_b   1.000
_cell.length_c   1.000
_cell.angle_alpha   90.00
_cell.angle_beta   90.00
_cell.angle_gamma   90.00
#
_symmetry.space_group_name_H-M   'P 1'
#
loop_
_entity.id
_entity.type
_entity.pdbx_description
1 polymer ?
#
loop_
_entity_poly.entity_id
_entity_poly.type
_entity_poly.pdbx_seq_one_letter_code
_entity_poly.pdbx_strand_id
1 'polypeptide(L)'
;GLATVAIHSADDAQSLHVRAADAALEIPGRGARAYLDIEAVIAAAKATECDAVHPGYGFLSENSTLARRCVEEGIVFVGPSAEALDLFGDKAQAKALAKQCGVPIIDGTSGPTSLEEAKAFFDSLGPGGAVMIKAIAGGGGRGMRIVDDAARLEEAYARCQSEAMAAFGSDGVYVERLIRNARHIEVQIICDHHGAISHLHERECTIQRRNQKLIEVAPSPSLSDALSTRIIEAANEMAAAANSDNLGTFEFLVDNERINDKASDQAFAFIEANPRLQVEHTVTEEV
;
A
#
# COMPACT_ATOMS: atom_id res chain seq x y z
N GLY A 1 29.39 -10.91 -2.72
CA GLY A 1 28.00 -10.95 -2.30
C GLY A 1 27.89 -10.55 -0.85
N LEU A 2 26.68 -10.33 -0.35
CA LEU A 2 26.40 -10.09 1.07
C LEU A 2 26.28 -11.44 1.78
N ALA A 3 26.77 -11.53 3.03
CA ALA A 3 26.48 -12.65 3.90
C ALA A 3 25.04 -12.50 4.43
N THR A 4 24.29 -13.58 4.51
CA THR A 4 22.88 -13.57 4.84
C THR A 4 22.57 -14.46 6.04
N VAL A 5 21.76 -13.96 6.96
CA VAL A 5 21.22 -14.72 8.09
C VAL A 5 19.70 -14.72 8.01
N ALA A 6 19.10 -15.91 7.94
CA ALA A 6 17.66 -16.06 7.99
C ALA A 6 17.20 -16.24 9.44
N ILE A 7 16.21 -15.46 9.87
CA ILE A 7 15.48 -15.75 11.11
C ILE A 7 14.33 -16.69 10.80
N HIS A 8 13.99 -17.59 11.73
CA HIS A 8 12.85 -18.48 11.61
C HIS A 8 12.20 -18.79 12.95
N SER A 9 10.90 -19.04 12.94
CA SER A 9 10.20 -19.59 14.11
C SER A 9 10.49 -21.08 14.28
N ALA A 10 10.18 -21.66 15.43
CA ALA A 10 10.45 -23.06 15.74
C ALA A 10 9.80 -24.07 14.76
N ASP A 11 8.69 -23.70 14.13
CA ASP A 11 7.96 -24.52 13.15
C ASP A 11 8.34 -24.25 11.71
N ASP A 12 9.27 -23.32 11.46
CA ASP A 12 9.65 -22.86 10.11
C ASP A 12 11.11 -23.22 9.73
N ALA A 13 11.79 -23.99 10.56
CA ALA A 13 13.20 -24.35 10.42
C ALA A 13 13.53 -25.09 9.10
N GLN A 14 12.55 -25.68 8.42
CA GLN A 14 12.72 -26.38 7.15
C GLN A 14 12.34 -25.56 5.93
N SER A 15 11.96 -24.32 6.12
CA SER A 15 11.52 -23.42 5.05
C SER A 15 12.65 -23.05 4.07
N LEU A 16 12.27 -22.65 2.87
CA LEU A 16 13.22 -22.41 1.78
C LEU A 16 14.18 -21.25 2.11
N HIS A 17 13.70 -20.18 2.76
CA HIS A 17 14.52 -19.04 3.13
C HIS A 17 15.67 -19.43 4.09
N VAL A 18 15.43 -20.38 5.02
CA VAL A 18 16.44 -20.91 5.94
C VAL A 18 17.54 -21.65 5.16
N ARG A 19 17.14 -22.41 4.12
CA ARG A 19 18.10 -23.18 3.30
C ARG A 19 18.88 -22.31 2.31
N ALA A 20 18.31 -21.16 1.94
CA ALA A 20 18.91 -20.26 0.96
C ALA A 20 19.92 -19.29 1.58
N ALA A 21 19.83 -19.04 2.89
CA ALA A 21 20.73 -18.16 3.60
C ALA A 21 22.06 -18.85 3.97
N ASP A 22 23.11 -18.05 4.19
CA ASP A 22 24.44 -18.56 4.63
C ASP A 22 24.41 -19.07 6.06
N ALA A 23 23.55 -18.49 6.92
CA ALA A 23 23.32 -18.90 8.30
C ALA A 23 21.83 -18.73 8.65
N ALA A 24 21.41 -19.33 9.77
CA ALA A 24 20.06 -19.19 10.28
C ALA A 24 20.03 -19.12 11.81
N LEU A 25 19.04 -18.39 12.34
CA LEU A 25 18.82 -18.27 13.78
C LEU A 25 17.33 -18.44 14.09
N GLU A 26 17.03 -19.32 15.04
CA GLU A 26 15.69 -19.49 15.58
C GLU A 26 15.34 -18.30 16.48
N ILE A 27 14.16 -17.67 16.22
CA ILE A 27 13.58 -16.65 17.08
C ILE A 27 12.48 -17.27 17.95
N PRO A 28 12.21 -16.69 19.14
CA PRO A 28 11.18 -17.20 20.03
C PRO A 28 9.78 -17.18 19.40
N GLY A 29 8.99 -18.24 19.63
CA GLY A 29 7.60 -18.32 19.21
C GLY A 29 7.36 -19.25 18.04
N ARG A 30 6.11 -19.24 17.54
CA ARG A 30 5.63 -20.10 16.44
C ARG A 30 4.75 -19.33 15.47
N GLY A 31 4.79 -19.73 14.21
CA GLY A 31 3.99 -19.17 13.13
C GLY A 31 4.24 -17.68 12.91
N ALA A 32 3.33 -17.02 12.25
CA ALA A 32 3.45 -15.63 11.84
C ALA A 32 3.71 -14.64 12.99
N ARG A 33 3.23 -14.93 14.19
CA ARG A 33 3.41 -14.04 15.35
C ARG A 33 4.86 -13.90 15.79
N ALA A 34 5.69 -14.92 15.59
CA ALA A 34 7.12 -14.83 15.91
C ALA A 34 7.83 -13.73 15.11
N TYR A 35 7.43 -13.54 13.85
CA TYR A 35 7.99 -12.53 12.95
C TYR A 35 7.44 -11.10 13.17
N LEU A 36 6.52 -10.92 14.12
CA LEU A 36 5.98 -9.62 14.54
C LEU A 36 6.61 -9.09 15.83
N ASP A 37 7.55 -9.83 16.42
CA ASP A 37 8.26 -9.44 17.63
C ASP A 37 9.51 -8.63 17.25
N ILE A 38 9.40 -7.31 17.37
CA ILE A 38 10.46 -6.36 17.02
C ILE A 38 11.74 -6.63 17.82
N GLU A 39 11.60 -6.86 19.14
CA GLU A 39 12.79 -7.06 19.99
C GLU A 39 13.48 -8.40 19.70
N ALA A 40 12.72 -9.43 19.31
CA ALA A 40 13.30 -10.70 18.86
C ALA A 40 14.09 -10.52 17.55
N VAL A 41 13.59 -9.73 16.59
CA VAL A 41 14.29 -9.40 15.34
C VAL A 41 15.59 -8.63 15.63
N ILE A 42 15.54 -7.59 16.46
CA ILE A 42 16.70 -6.79 16.85
C ILE A 42 17.73 -7.64 17.59
N ALA A 43 17.29 -8.47 18.54
CA ALA A 43 18.17 -9.36 19.29
C ALA A 43 18.88 -10.37 18.36
N ALA A 44 18.15 -10.90 17.37
CA ALA A 44 18.71 -11.80 16.38
C ALA A 44 19.78 -11.12 15.52
N ALA A 45 19.52 -9.92 15.02
CA ALA A 45 20.49 -9.15 14.23
C ALA A 45 21.76 -8.87 15.03
N LYS A 46 21.64 -8.48 16.32
CA LYS A 46 22.79 -8.25 17.22
C LYS A 46 23.56 -9.53 17.52
N ALA A 47 22.86 -10.63 17.81
CA ALA A 47 23.48 -11.92 18.13
C ALA A 47 24.26 -12.54 16.96
N THR A 48 23.90 -12.17 15.73
CA THR A 48 24.54 -12.63 14.50
C THR A 48 25.44 -11.57 13.86
N GLU A 49 25.67 -10.45 14.56
CA GLU A 49 26.51 -9.34 14.11
C GLU A 49 26.11 -8.79 12.72
N CYS A 50 24.79 -8.80 12.42
CA CYS A 50 24.28 -8.22 11.20
C CYS A 50 24.28 -6.70 11.28
N ASP A 51 24.76 -6.05 10.22
CA ASP A 51 24.76 -4.59 10.05
C ASP A 51 23.49 -4.05 9.39
N ALA A 52 22.64 -4.93 8.84
CA ALA A 52 21.38 -4.57 8.20
C ALA A 52 20.26 -5.58 8.47
N VAL A 53 19.01 -5.11 8.48
CA VAL A 53 17.79 -5.91 8.52
C VAL A 53 16.96 -5.64 7.26
N HIS A 54 16.71 -6.66 6.45
CA HIS A 54 15.79 -6.61 5.32
C HIS A 54 14.44 -7.20 5.73
N PRO A 55 13.38 -6.38 5.86
CA PRO A 55 12.09 -6.83 6.40
C PRO A 55 11.22 -7.62 5.40
N GLY A 56 11.66 -7.74 4.14
CA GLY A 56 10.85 -8.32 3.06
C GLY A 56 9.70 -7.40 2.65
N TYR A 57 8.54 -7.99 2.33
CA TYR A 57 7.35 -7.28 1.88
C TYR A 57 6.09 -7.57 2.73
N GLY A 58 6.24 -8.20 3.87
CA GLY A 58 5.18 -8.53 4.81
C GLY A 58 5.58 -8.26 6.25
N PHE A 59 4.79 -8.75 7.20
CA PHE A 59 5.08 -8.66 8.64
C PHE A 59 5.42 -7.23 9.09
N LEU A 60 6.68 -6.95 9.38
CA LEU A 60 7.18 -5.69 9.90
C LEU A 60 7.72 -4.74 8.80
N SER A 61 7.54 -5.05 7.52
CA SER A 61 8.10 -4.25 6.42
C SER A 61 7.58 -2.81 6.36
N GLU A 62 6.38 -2.55 6.86
CA GLU A 62 5.78 -1.21 6.98
C GLU A 62 5.74 -0.71 8.43
N ASN A 63 6.54 -1.31 9.32
CA ASN A 63 6.51 -0.98 10.73
C ASN A 63 7.57 0.08 11.08
N SER A 64 7.15 1.31 11.29
CA SER A 64 8.02 2.43 11.65
C SER A 64 8.76 2.24 12.98
N THR A 65 8.19 1.48 13.91
CA THR A 65 8.85 1.18 15.19
C THR A 65 10.06 0.28 14.97
N LEU A 66 9.99 -0.74 14.10
CA LEU A 66 11.17 -1.55 13.75
C LEU A 66 12.25 -0.69 13.09
N ALA A 67 11.87 0.20 12.15
CA ALA A 67 12.82 1.09 11.50
C ALA A 67 13.54 1.99 12.53
N ARG A 68 12.83 2.59 13.49
CA ARG A 68 13.44 3.38 14.59
C ARG A 68 14.34 2.53 15.46
N ARG A 69 13.89 1.33 15.85
CA ARG A 69 14.71 0.41 16.66
C ARG A 69 16.00 0.01 15.96
N CYS A 70 15.98 -0.23 14.65
CA CYS A 70 17.20 -0.48 13.88
C CYS A 70 18.16 0.71 13.98
N VAL A 71 17.69 1.93 13.75
CA VAL A 71 18.52 3.15 13.84
C VAL A 71 19.13 3.33 15.24
N GLU A 72 18.33 3.13 16.31
CA GLU A 72 18.80 3.23 17.70
C GLU A 72 19.93 2.26 18.03
N GLU A 73 19.92 1.08 17.39
CA GLU A 73 20.94 0.04 17.57
C GLU A 73 22.09 0.11 16.56
N GLY A 74 22.09 1.12 15.67
CA GLY A 74 23.11 1.28 14.62
C GLY A 74 23.01 0.24 13.50
N ILE A 75 21.84 -0.36 13.31
CA ILE A 75 21.53 -1.34 12.27
C ILE A 75 20.81 -0.65 11.12
N VAL A 76 21.19 -0.92 9.89
CA VAL A 76 20.50 -0.39 8.70
C VAL A 76 19.17 -1.11 8.52
N PHE A 77 18.06 -0.37 8.55
CA PHE A 77 16.78 -0.89 8.07
C PHE A 77 16.74 -0.77 6.55
N VAL A 78 16.64 -1.89 5.84
CA VAL A 78 16.56 -1.90 4.37
C VAL A 78 15.11 -1.62 3.97
N GLY A 79 14.78 -0.36 3.88
CA GLY A 79 13.44 0.17 3.63
C GLY A 79 13.43 1.68 3.81
N PRO A 80 12.26 2.32 3.62
CA PRO A 80 12.10 3.76 3.82
C PRO A 80 12.31 4.20 5.26
N SER A 81 12.47 5.50 5.46
CA SER A 81 12.55 6.11 6.79
C SER A 81 11.29 5.85 7.63
N ALA A 82 11.43 5.89 8.94
CA ALA A 82 10.30 5.71 9.84
C ALA A 82 9.21 6.77 9.62
N GLU A 83 9.59 7.98 9.23
CA GLU A 83 8.70 9.09 8.93
C GLU A 83 7.89 8.81 7.65
N ALA A 84 8.52 8.28 6.59
CA ALA A 84 7.84 7.87 5.37
C ALA A 84 6.89 6.68 5.62
N LEU A 85 7.29 5.72 6.45
CA LEU A 85 6.44 4.61 6.88
C LEU A 85 5.20 5.11 7.65
N ASP A 86 5.34 6.05 8.57
CA ASP A 86 4.21 6.64 9.30
C ASP A 86 3.28 7.43 8.38
N LEU A 87 3.84 8.23 7.47
CA LEU A 87 3.09 9.05 6.53
C LEU A 87 2.21 8.21 5.60
N PHE A 88 2.80 7.21 4.94
CA PHE A 88 2.08 6.38 3.97
C PHE A 88 1.26 5.27 4.62
N GLY A 89 1.59 4.85 5.84
CA GLY A 89 0.78 3.95 6.65
C GLY A 89 -0.55 4.56 7.09
N ASP A 90 -0.64 5.89 7.16
CA ASP A 90 -1.89 6.63 7.42
C ASP A 90 -2.53 7.11 6.11
N LYS A 91 -3.62 6.45 5.70
CA LYS A 91 -4.34 6.77 4.46
C LYS A 91 -4.83 8.21 4.38
N ALA A 92 -5.17 8.83 5.52
CA ALA A 92 -5.63 10.22 5.54
C ALA A 92 -4.46 11.18 5.27
N GLN A 93 -3.30 10.92 5.87
CA GLN A 93 -2.08 11.69 5.64
C GLN A 93 -1.58 11.53 4.19
N ALA A 94 -1.56 10.31 3.66
CA ALA A 94 -1.18 10.04 2.27
C ALA A 94 -2.08 10.77 1.27
N LYS A 95 -3.42 10.78 1.48
CA LYS A 95 -4.35 11.55 0.66
C LYS A 95 -4.19 13.05 0.82
N ALA A 96 -3.89 13.54 2.03
CA ALA A 96 -3.61 14.96 2.24
C ALA A 96 -2.36 15.41 1.47
N LEU A 97 -1.30 14.58 1.49
CA LEU A 97 -0.10 14.81 0.70
C LEU A 97 -0.42 14.83 -0.81
N ALA A 98 -1.18 13.86 -1.31
CA ALA A 98 -1.59 13.83 -2.72
C ALA A 98 -2.29 15.14 -3.14
N LYS A 99 -3.22 15.63 -2.31
CA LYS A 99 -3.88 16.93 -2.55
C LYS A 99 -2.90 18.10 -2.56
N GLN A 100 -1.93 18.13 -1.65
CA GLN A 100 -0.91 19.19 -1.59
C GLN A 100 -0.04 19.21 -2.85
N CYS A 101 0.26 18.04 -3.41
CA CYS A 101 0.97 17.86 -4.67
C CYS A 101 0.10 18.10 -5.91
N GLY A 102 -1.19 18.44 -5.77
CA GLY A 102 -2.10 18.56 -6.91
C GLY A 102 -2.47 17.23 -7.56
N VAL A 103 -2.15 16.13 -6.93
CA VAL A 103 -2.47 14.77 -7.43
C VAL A 103 -3.94 14.48 -7.17
N PRO A 104 -4.71 14.08 -8.20
CA PRO A 104 -6.12 13.75 -8.02
C PRO A 104 -6.32 12.59 -7.03
N ILE A 105 -7.35 12.70 -6.21
CA ILE A 105 -7.80 11.63 -5.31
C ILE A 105 -9.25 11.29 -5.59
N ILE A 106 -9.70 10.13 -5.14
CA ILE A 106 -11.12 9.76 -5.23
C ILE A 106 -11.92 10.62 -4.25
N ASP A 107 -13.02 11.21 -4.74
CA ASP A 107 -13.98 11.94 -3.89
C ASP A 107 -14.56 11.03 -2.81
N GLY A 108 -14.62 11.52 -1.59
CA GLY A 108 -15.12 10.75 -0.47
C GLY A 108 -15.14 11.53 0.84
N THR A 109 -15.53 10.85 1.90
CA THR A 109 -15.51 11.40 3.25
C THR A 109 -14.10 11.33 3.85
N SER A 110 -13.81 12.24 4.77
CA SER A 110 -12.45 12.45 5.29
C SER A 110 -12.20 11.78 6.65
N GLY A 111 -12.58 10.52 6.81
CA GLY A 111 -12.36 9.82 8.09
C GLY A 111 -13.59 9.03 8.54
N PRO A 112 -13.71 8.72 9.85
CA PRO A 112 -14.86 8.01 10.36
C PRO A 112 -16.16 8.72 9.95
N THR A 113 -17.02 8.01 9.26
CA THR A 113 -18.21 8.53 8.60
C THR A 113 -19.45 7.92 9.24
N SER A 114 -20.38 8.73 9.69
CA SER A 114 -21.69 8.25 10.16
C SER A 114 -22.57 7.75 9.01
N LEU A 115 -23.62 6.99 9.34
CA LEU A 115 -24.58 6.54 8.33
C LEU A 115 -25.27 7.71 7.63
N GLU A 116 -25.57 8.78 8.35
CA GLU A 116 -26.18 10.00 7.81
C GLU A 116 -25.27 10.71 6.81
N GLU A 117 -23.98 10.85 7.14
CA GLU A 117 -22.98 11.41 6.23
C GLU A 117 -22.78 10.52 5.01
N ALA A 118 -22.79 9.19 5.18
CA ALA A 118 -22.69 8.25 4.08
C ALA A 118 -23.88 8.36 3.12
N LYS A 119 -25.11 8.52 3.65
CA LYS A 119 -26.34 8.77 2.86
C LYS A 119 -26.25 10.11 2.12
N ALA A 120 -25.86 11.18 2.80
CA ALA A 120 -25.69 12.48 2.20
C ALA A 120 -24.66 12.49 1.06
N PHE A 121 -23.53 11.80 1.26
CA PHE A 121 -22.51 11.66 0.22
C PHE A 121 -23.03 10.87 -0.98
N PHE A 122 -23.72 9.74 -0.75
CA PHE A 122 -24.32 8.95 -1.81
C PHE A 122 -25.30 9.78 -2.65
N ASP A 123 -26.20 10.53 -1.99
CA ASP A 123 -27.18 11.37 -2.64
C ASP A 123 -26.54 12.51 -3.45
N SER A 124 -25.42 13.04 -2.99
CA SER A 124 -24.66 14.09 -3.69
C SER A 124 -24.09 13.66 -5.04
N LEU A 125 -23.89 12.35 -5.26
CA LEU A 125 -23.37 11.82 -6.52
C LEU A 125 -24.42 11.84 -7.65
N GLY A 126 -25.69 12.02 -7.32
CA GLY A 126 -26.80 12.09 -8.28
C GLY A 126 -27.15 10.73 -8.91
N PRO A 127 -28.01 10.74 -9.95
CA PRO A 127 -28.49 9.54 -10.60
C PRO A 127 -27.35 8.70 -11.20
N GLY A 128 -27.35 7.39 -10.89
CA GLY A 128 -26.30 6.47 -11.33
C GLY A 128 -25.03 6.51 -10.48
N GLY A 129 -24.98 7.34 -9.45
CA GLY A 129 -23.89 7.35 -8.48
C GLY A 129 -23.74 6.01 -7.77
N ALA A 130 -22.54 5.70 -7.36
CA ALA A 130 -22.25 4.52 -6.55
C ALA A 130 -21.09 4.82 -5.60
N VAL A 131 -21.06 4.15 -4.48
CA VAL A 131 -20.03 4.32 -3.47
C VAL A 131 -19.35 3.00 -3.11
N MET A 132 -18.14 3.12 -2.61
CA MET A 132 -17.40 2.08 -1.92
C MET A 132 -17.33 2.45 -0.44
N ILE A 133 -17.90 1.63 0.45
CA ILE A 133 -17.71 1.74 1.89
C ILE A 133 -16.46 0.97 2.25
N LYS A 134 -15.55 1.56 3.01
CA LYS A 134 -14.25 0.96 3.37
C LYS A 134 -14.00 1.07 4.86
N ALA A 135 -13.48 0.00 5.47
CA ALA A 135 -12.93 0.06 6.82
C ALA A 135 -11.68 0.94 6.87
N ILE A 136 -11.59 1.84 7.85
CA ILE A 136 -10.43 2.73 8.03
C ILE A 136 -9.16 1.92 8.32
N ALA A 137 -9.24 0.95 9.23
CA ALA A 137 -8.15 0.05 9.55
C ALA A 137 -7.97 -1.09 8.52
N GLY A 138 -8.75 -1.09 7.43
CA GLY A 138 -8.76 -2.15 6.43
C GLY A 138 -7.61 -2.05 5.44
N GLY A 139 -7.20 -3.21 4.93
CA GLY A 139 -6.19 -3.36 3.87
C GLY A 139 -6.40 -4.65 3.10
N GLY A 140 -5.75 -4.78 1.92
CA GLY A 140 -5.81 -6.00 1.10
C GLY A 140 -7.23 -6.39 0.65
N GLY A 141 -8.12 -5.42 0.45
CA GLY A 141 -9.47 -5.66 -0.03
C GLY A 141 -10.49 -6.16 1.00
N ARG A 142 -10.12 -6.25 2.29
CA ARG A 142 -11.02 -6.64 3.37
C ARG A 142 -11.79 -5.44 3.93
N GLY A 143 -13.04 -5.65 4.35
CA GLY A 143 -13.88 -4.60 4.90
C GLY A 143 -14.29 -3.55 3.87
N MET A 144 -14.58 -3.98 2.62
CA MET A 144 -15.03 -3.10 1.55
C MET A 144 -16.35 -3.60 0.96
N ARG A 145 -17.28 -2.65 0.67
CA ARG A 145 -18.58 -2.95 0.07
C ARG A 145 -18.99 -1.91 -0.95
N ILE A 146 -19.38 -2.38 -2.11
CA ILE A 146 -19.96 -1.55 -3.17
C ILE A 146 -21.45 -1.36 -2.91
N VAL A 147 -21.91 -0.12 -3.06
CA VAL A 147 -23.32 0.26 -2.98
C VAL A 147 -23.68 1.15 -4.17
N ASP A 148 -24.62 0.68 -4.98
CA ASP A 148 -25.15 1.37 -6.16
C ASP A 148 -26.67 1.60 -6.08
N ASP A 149 -27.29 1.24 -4.94
CA ASP A 149 -28.70 1.42 -4.63
C ASP A 149 -28.81 1.97 -3.20
N ALA A 150 -29.41 3.15 -3.06
CA ALA A 150 -29.62 3.82 -1.76
C ALA A 150 -30.33 2.91 -0.73
N ALA A 151 -31.25 2.05 -1.19
CA ALA A 151 -31.98 1.13 -0.30
C ALA A 151 -31.07 0.10 0.38
N ARG A 152 -29.91 -0.17 -0.19
CA ARG A 152 -28.94 -1.14 0.32
C ARG A 152 -27.84 -0.52 1.18
N LEU A 153 -27.77 0.83 1.23
CA LEU A 153 -26.66 1.54 1.86
C LEU A 153 -26.56 1.21 3.36
N GLU A 154 -27.67 1.26 4.08
CA GLU A 154 -27.72 1.04 5.54
C GLU A 154 -27.26 -0.39 5.90
N GLU A 155 -27.78 -1.39 5.20
CA GLU A 155 -27.36 -2.79 5.39
C GLU A 155 -25.87 -2.98 5.08
N ALA A 156 -25.39 -2.44 3.97
CA ALA A 156 -24.00 -2.54 3.57
C ALA A 156 -23.06 -1.83 4.55
N TYR A 157 -23.48 -0.67 5.07
CA TYR A 157 -22.74 0.10 6.07
C TYR A 157 -22.59 -0.71 7.37
N ALA A 158 -23.70 -1.23 7.93
CA ALA A 158 -23.68 -2.00 9.17
C ALA A 158 -22.83 -3.29 9.04
N ARG A 159 -22.92 -3.96 7.88
CA ARG A 159 -22.08 -5.14 7.61
C ARG A 159 -20.59 -4.79 7.52
N CYS A 160 -20.25 -3.66 6.88
CA CYS A 160 -18.86 -3.22 6.77
C CYS A 160 -18.27 -2.91 8.14
N GLN A 161 -19.02 -2.23 9.03
CA GLN A 161 -18.61 -1.97 10.41
C GLN A 161 -18.39 -3.26 11.21
N SER A 162 -19.33 -4.21 11.11
CA SER A 162 -19.22 -5.50 11.81
C SER A 162 -18.00 -6.30 11.38
N GLU A 163 -17.72 -6.33 10.06
CA GLU A 163 -16.53 -6.99 9.52
C GLU A 163 -15.23 -6.28 9.94
N ALA A 164 -15.24 -4.94 9.96
CA ALA A 164 -14.11 -4.13 10.39
C ALA A 164 -13.79 -4.39 11.88
N MET A 165 -14.81 -4.40 12.73
CA MET A 165 -14.65 -4.72 14.16
C MET A 165 -14.09 -6.13 14.35
N ALA A 166 -14.62 -7.12 13.63
CA ALA A 166 -14.17 -8.51 13.75
C ALA A 166 -12.73 -8.74 13.24
N ALA A 167 -12.34 -8.05 12.17
CA ALA A 167 -11.05 -8.25 11.52
C ALA A 167 -9.92 -7.38 12.10
N PHE A 168 -10.26 -6.15 12.54
CA PHE A 168 -9.27 -5.13 12.90
C PHE A 168 -9.46 -4.54 14.30
N GLY A 169 -10.53 -4.92 15.03
CA GLY A 169 -10.84 -4.38 16.35
C GLY A 169 -11.36 -2.93 16.37
N SER A 170 -11.73 -2.39 15.20
CA SER A 170 -12.28 -1.03 15.04
C SER A 170 -13.39 -1.07 13.99
N ASP A 171 -14.51 -0.40 14.26
CA ASP A 171 -15.68 -0.33 13.38
C ASP A 171 -15.71 0.92 12.49
N GLY A 172 -14.69 1.77 12.57
CA GLY A 172 -14.60 2.99 11.76
C GLY A 172 -14.60 2.67 10.27
N VAL A 173 -15.54 3.29 9.55
CA VAL A 173 -15.65 3.19 8.08
C VAL A 173 -15.68 4.59 7.47
N TYR A 174 -15.29 4.69 6.20
CA TYR A 174 -15.42 5.86 5.36
C TYR A 174 -15.99 5.49 3.99
N VAL A 175 -16.43 6.47 3.21
CA VAL A 175 -17.12 6.27 1.94
C VAL A 175 -16.40 7.01 0.84
N GLU A 176 -16.23 6.36 -0.31
CA GLU A 176 -15.66 6.96 -1.53
C GLU A 176 -16.57 6.73 -2.73
N ARG A 177 -16.50 7.64 -3.70
CA ARG A 177 -17.12 7.43 -5.01
C ARG A 177 -16.55 6.18 -5.67
N LEU A 178 -17.40 5.31 -6.20
CA LEU A 178 -16.98 4.13 -6.95
C LEU A 178 -16.61 4.52 -8.37
N ILE A 179 -15.41 4.16 -8.81
CA ILE A 179 -15.02 4.14 -10.22
C ILE A 179 -15.34 2.76 -10.77
N ARG A 180 -16.38 2.64 -11.62
CA ARG A 180 -16.93 1.33 -12.02
C ARG A 180 -15.99 0.53 -12.90
N ASN A 181 -15.38 1.16 -13.88
CA ASN A 181 -14.51 0.55 -14.87
C ASN A 181 -13.06 0.99 -14.69
N ALA A 182 -12.56 0.86 -13.45
CA ALA A 182 -11.22 1.29 -13.12
C ALA A 182 -10.15 0.29 -13.60
N ARG A 183 -9.03 0.83 -14.09
CA ARG A 183 -7.76 0.11 -14.14
C ARG A 183 -6.95 0.40 -12.91
N HIS A 184 -6.24 -0.59 -12.41
CA HIS A 184 -5.33 -0.45 -11.28
C HIS A 184 -3.91 -0.34 -11.83
N ILE A 185 -3.32 0.81 -11.66
CA ILE A 185 -1.97 1.14 -12.13
C ILE A 185 -1.13 1.48 -10.91
N GLU A 186 0.10 1.01 -10.89
CA GLU A 186 1.07 1.33 -9.85
C GLU A 186 2.41 1.74 -10.43
N VAL A 187 3.09 2.67 -9.79
CA VAL A 187 4.41 3.16 -10.19
C VAL A 187 5.45 2.74 -9.18
N GLN A 188 6.49 2.04 -9.64
CA GLN A 188 7.65 1.70 -8.83
C GLN A 188 8.58 2.89 -8.74
N ILE A 189 8.77 3.42 -7.53
CA ILE A 189 9.70 4.52 -7.24
C ILE A 189 10.94 3.96 -6.53
N ILE A 190 12.10 4.53 -6.87
CA ILE A 190 13.37 4.32 -6.21
C ILE A 190 13.95 5.67 -5.83
N CYS A 191 14.36 5.81 -4.58
CA CYS A 191 14.96 7.03 -4.04
C CYS A 191 16.29 6.70 -3.37
N ASP A 192 17.25 7.61 -3.45
CA ASP A 192 18.47 7.51 -2.68
C ASP A 192 18.48 8.46 -1.48
N HIS A 193 19.43 8.27 -0.57
CA HIS A 193 19.61 9.14 0.60
C HIS A 193 20.10 10.56 0.27
N HIS A 194 20.39 10.86 -1.00
CA HIS A 194 20.83 12.19 -1.47
C HIS A 194 19.68 12.98 -2.09
N GLY A 195 18.47 12.42 -2.11
CA GLY A 195 17.27 13.05 -2.63
C GLY A 195 17.07 12.86 -4.15
N ALA A 196 17.85 11.97 -4.79
CA ALA A 196 17.58 11.59 -6.16
C ALA A 196 16.40 10.62 -6.19
N ILE A 197 15.44 10.90 -7.08
CA ILE A 197 14.23 10.10 -7.27
C ILE A 197 14.20 9.60 -8.71
N SER A 198 13.91 8.33 -8.88
CA SER A 198 13.73 7.69 -10.18
C SER A 198 12.52 6.74 -10.13
N HIS A 199 12.13 6.24 -11.27
CA HIS A 199 11.04 5.27 -11.40
C HIS A 199 11.44 4.12 -12.31
N LEU A 200 10.80 2.97 -12.13
CA LEU A 200 10.90 1.81 -13.00
C LEU A 200 9.57 1.59 -13.75
N HIS A 201 9.04 2.66 -14.31
CA HIS A 201 7.76 2.69 -15.02
C HIS A 201 6.59 2.19 -14.17
N GLU A 202 5.47 1.95 -14.84
CA GLU A 202 4.24 1.47 -14.21
C GLU A 202 4.02 -0.03 -14.45
N ARG A 203 3.26 -0.62 -13.53
CA ARG A 203 2.66 -1.94 -13.67
C ARG A 203 1.14 -1.81 -13.73
N GLU A 204 0.50 -2.62 -14.55
CA GLU A 204 -0.95 -2.77 -14.56
C GLU A 204 -1.36 -4.00 -13.76
N CYS A 205 -2.16 -3.79 -12.71
CA CYS A 205 -2.65 -4.80 -11.77
C CYS A 205 -4.18 -4.96 -11.84
N THR A 206 -4.78 -4.68 -12.98
CA THR A 206 -6.24 -4.65 -13.15
C THR A 206 -6.89 -6.02 -13.02
N ILE A 207 -6.16 -7.09 -13.35
CA ILE A 207 -6.70 -8.46 -13.31
C ILE A 207 -6.65 -8.97 -11.87
N GLN A 208 -7.79 -8.87 -11.21
CA GLN A 208 -7.93 -9.17 -9.77
C GLN A 208 -9.08 -10.14 -9.51
N ARG A 209 -8.99 -10.90 -8.42
CA ARG A 209 -10.07 -11.70 -7.87
C ARG A 209 -10.34 -11.28 -6.43
N ARG A 210 -11.53 -10.72 -6.19
CA ARG A 210 -11.90 -10.21 -4.85
C ARG A 210 -10.89 -9.20 -4.29
N ASN A 211 -10.46 -8.26 -5.14
CA ASN A 211 -9.44 -7.24 -4.86
C ASN A 211 -8.03 -7.80 -4.56
N GLN A 212 -7.75 -9.03 -4.95
CA GLN A 212 -6.42 -9.61 -4.89
C GLN A 212 -5.83 -9.67 -6.28
N LYS A 213 -4.66 -9.06 -6.49
CA LYS A 213 -3.90 -9.08 -7.74
C LYS A 213 -3.61 -10.52 -8.16
N LEU A 214 -3.85 -10.87 -9.43
CA LEU A 214 -3.60 -12.19 -9.99
C LEU A 214 -2.59 -12.17 -11.14
N ILE A 215 -2.63 -11.12 -11.96
CA ILE A 215 -1.73 -10.92 -13.09
C ILE A 215 -1.32 -9.46 -13.08
N GLU A 216 -0.03 -9.24 -13.11
CA GLU A 216 0.61 -7.94 -13.27
C GLU A 216 1.36 -7.92 -14.60
N VAL A 217 1.29 -6.78 -15.30
CA VAL A 217 1.95 -6.56 -16.59
C VAL A 217 2.73 -5.25 -16.54
N ALA A 218 3.98 -5.27 -16.97
CA ALA A 218 4.81 -4.08 -17.09
C ALA A 218 5.44 -4.01 -18.50
N PRO A 219 5.48 -2.84 -19.14
CA PRO A 219 4.68 -1.66 -18.82
C PRO A 219 3.18 -1.91 -19.09
N SER A 220 2.30 -0.99 -18.66
CA SER A 220 0.87 -1.11 -18.90
C SER A 220 0.54 -1.06 -20.39
N PRO A 221 -0.14 -2.11 -20.95
CA PRO A 221 -0.50 -2.12 -22.37
C PRO A 221 -1.69 -1.22 -22.69
N SER A 222 -2.32 -0.64 -21.69
CA SER A 222 -3.59 0.06 -21.80
C SER A 222 -3.49 1.58 -21.69
N LEU A 223 -2.37 2.09 -21.22
CA LEU A 223 -2.15 3.52 -21.08
C LEU A 223 -1.57 4.13 -22.36
N SER A 224 -1.97 5.37 -22.65
CA SER A 224 -1.22 6.19 -23.60
C SER A 224 0.04 6.74 -22.93
N ASP A 225 1.09 7.00 -23.71
CA ASP A 225 2.35 7.59 -23.21
C ASP A 225 2.09 8.86 -22.39
N ALA A 226 1.15 9.71 -22.84
CA ALA A 226 0.82 10.94 -22.13
C ALA A 226 0.18 10.70 -20.76
N LEU A 227 -0.64 9.68 -20.61
CA LEU A 227 -1.27 9.34 -19.33
C LEU A 227 -0.27 8.63 -18.40
N SER A 228 0.54 7.72 -18.94
CA SER A 228 1.65 7.08 -18.22
C SER A 228 2.59 8.13 -17.65
N THR A 229 3.05 9.08 -18.46
CA THR A 229 3.91 10.20 -18.01
C THR A 229 3.28 10.97 -16.85
N ARG A 230 2.00 11.36 -16.94
CA ARG A 230 1.30 12.10 -15.87
C ARG A 230 1.21 11.31 -14.57
N ILE A 231 0.95 10.01 -14.63
CA ILE A 231 0.87 9.14 -13.45
C ILE A 231 2.25 9.00 -12.80
N ILE A 232 3.30 8.82 -13.60
CA ILE A 232 4.69 8.76 -13.15
C ILE A 232 5.12 10.07 -12.50
N GLU A 233 4.81 11.21 -13.12
CA GLU A 233 5.09 12.54 -12.56
C GLU A 233 4.38 12.72 -11.20
N ALA A 234 3.11 12.35 -11.09
CA ALA A 234 2.37 12.39 -9.84
C ALA A 234 3.03 11.56 -8.73
N ALA A 235 3.50 10.35 -9.06
CA ALA A 235 4.22 9.50 -8.11
C ALA A 235 5.56 10.11 -7.67
N ASN A 236 6.33 10.68 -8.61
CA ASN A 236 7.59 11.37 -8.33
C ASN A 236 7.38 12.59 -7.44
N GLU A 237 6.36 13.43 -7.72
CA GLU A 237 6.03 14.60 -6.90
C GLU A 237 5.65 14.23 -5.47
N MET A 238 4.86 13.18 -5.29
CA MET A 238 4.50 12.69 -3.97
C MET A 238 5.70 12.11 -3.22
N ALA A 239 6.57 11.36 -3.90
CA ALA A 239 7.80 10.83 -3.32
C ALA A 239 8.74 11.95 -2.87
N ALA A 240 8.89 13.00 -3.69
CA ALA A 240 9.69 14.17 -3.36
C ALA A 240 9.13 14.94 -2.17
N ALA A 241 7.83 15.19 -2.14
CA ALA A 241 7.16 15.90 -1.06
C ALA A 241 7.20 15.13 0.28
N ALA A 242 7.27 13.81 0.23
CA ALA A 242 7.43 12.93 1.40
C ALA A 242 8.89 12.79 1.85
N ASN A 243 9.86 13.39 1.14
CA ASN A 243 11.30 13.09 1.31
C ASN A 243 11.55 11.57 1.36
N SER A 244 10.91 10.85 0.42
CA SER A 244 11.04 9.41 0.35
C SER A 244 12.48 8.99 0.11
N ASP A 245 12.90 7.93 0.77
CA ASP A 245 14.16 7.23 0.53
C ASP A 245 13.89 5.75 0.29
N ASN A 246 14.87 5.02 -0.26
CA ASN A 246 14.75 3.62 -0.63
C ASN A 246 13.70 3.40 -1.75
N LEU A 247 12.83 2.44 -1.64
CA LEU A 247 11.85 2.13 -2.67
C LEU A 247 10.42 2.05 -2.14
N GLY A 248 9.48 2.32 -3.01
CA GLY A 248 8.06 2.25 -2.72
C GLY A 248 7.24 2.17 -3.99
N THR A 249 5.96 1.90 -3.84
CA THR A 249 5.01 1.80 -4.94
C THR A 249 3.82 2.71 -4.67
N PHE A 250 3.48 3.54 -5.64
CA PHE A 250 2.34 4.45 -5.59
C PHE A 250 1.23 3.89 -6.49
N GLU A 251 0.04 3.68 -5.92
CA GLU A 251 -1.08 3.03 -6.60
C GLU A 251 -2.15 4.04 -7.01
N PHE A 252 -2.67 3.86 -8.22
CA PHE A 252 -3.66 4.73 -8.84
C PHE A 252 -4.80 3.91 -9.46
N LEU A 253 -6.01 4.48 -9.44
CA LEU A 253 -7.10 4.01 -10.29
C LEU A 253 -7.22 4.93 -11.51
N VAL A 254 -7.28 4.32 -12.68
CA VAL A 254 -7.53 5.01 -13.96
C VAL A 254 -8.96 4.73 -14.38
N ASP A 255 -9.74 5.79 -14.60
CA ASP A 255 -11.13 5.69 -15.06
C ASP A 255 -11.17 5.44 -16.58
N ASN A 256 -11.55 4.23 -16.98
CA ASN A 256 -11.64 3.86 -18.39
C ASN A 256 -12.63 4.72 -19.21
N GLU A 257 -13.63 5.30 -18.56
CA GLU A 257 -14.57 6.20 -19.24
C GLU A 257 -13.93 7.55 -19.58
N ARG A 258 -12.87 7.92 -18.87
CA ARG A 258 -12.13 9.18 -19.02
C ARG A 258 -10.71 9.01 -19.57
N ILE A 259 -10.27 7.78 -19.83
CA ILE A 259 -8.89 7.48 -20.25
C ILE A 259 -8.47 8.23 -21.53
N ASN A 260 -9.41 8.53 -22.43
CA ASN A 260 -9.19 9.24 -23.68
C ASN A 260 -9.45 10.77 -23.58
N ASP A 261 -9.91 11.24 -22.44
CA ASP A 261 -10.14 12.66 -22.19
C ASP A 261 -8.83 13.33 -21.75
N LYS A 262 -8.06 13.82 -22.72
CA LYS A 262 -6.76 14.46 -22.50
C LYS A 262 -6.83 15.72 -21.62
N ALA A 263 -8.00 16.30 -21.47
CA ALA A 263 -8.24 17.51 -20.67
C ALA A 263 -8.74 17.19 -19.26
N SER A 264 -9.07 15.92 -18.97
CA SER A 264 -9.59 15.54 -17.67
C SER A 264 -8.47 15.35 -16.66
N ASP A 265 -8.42 16.25 -15.68
CA ASP A 265 -7.56 16.07 -14.48
C ASP A 265 -8.01 14.89 -13.62
N GLN A 266 -9.18 14.32 -13.92
CA GLN A 266 -9.78 13.19 -13.20
C GLN A 266 -9.68 11.85 -13.94
N ALA A 267 -8.80 11.74 -14.96
CA ALA A 267 -8.59 10.48 -15.66
C ALA A 267 -7.96 9.40 -14.76
N PHE A 268 -7.25 9.80 -13.73
CA PHE A 268 -6.70 8.92 -12.70
C PHE A 268 -6.83 9.54 -11.31
N ALA A 269 -6.70 8.71 -10.28
CA ALA A 269 -6.71 9.14 -8.88
C ALA A 269 -5.78 8.27 -8.05
N PHE A 270 -5.00 8.89 -7.16
CA PHE A 270 -4.19 8.20 -6.16
C PHE A 270 -5.08 7.48 -5.16
N ILE A 271 -4.71 6.25 -4.78
CA ILE A 271 -5.44 5.44 -3.81
C ILE A 271 -4.61 5.10 -2.58
N GLU A 272 -3.37 4.66 -2.75
CA GLU A 272 -2.47 4.36 -1.64
C GLU A 272 -1.00 4.32 -2.10
N ALA A 273 -0.08 4.34 -1.15
CA ALA A 273 1.32 4.03 -1.38
C ALA A 273 1.75 2.90 -0.45
N ASN A 274 2.60 2.02 -0.95
CA ASN A 274 3.22 0.95 -0.20
C ASN A 274 4.71 1.25 -0.06
N PRO A 275 5.17 1.76 1.09
CA PRO A 275 6.56 2.16 1.30
C PRO A 275 7.44 0.93 1.61
N ARG A 276 7.54 0.02 0.66
CA ARG A 276 8.28 -1.24 0.74
C ARG A 276 8.44 -1.90 -0.63
N LEU A 277 9.24 -2.95 -0.67
CA LEU A 277 9.28 -3.86 -1.80
C LEU A 277 7.91 -4.54 -2.00
N GLN A 278 7.48 -4.70 -3.24
CA GLN A 278 6.27 -5.43 -3.62
C GLN A 278 6.61 -6.87 -4.05
N VAL A 279 5.66 -7.81 -3.93
CA VAL A 279 5.83 -9.19 -4.42
C VAL A 279 6.09 -9.20 -5.92
N GLU A 280 5.41 -8.33 -6.64
CA GLU A 280 5.42 -8.16 -8.09
C GLU A 280 6.61 -7.37 -8.65
N HIS A 281 7.59 -7.00 -7.82
CA HIS A 281 8.78 -6.24 -8.25
C HIS A 281 9.53 -6.92 -9.41
N THR A 282 9.54 -8.25 -9.45
CA THR A 282 10.25 -9.04 -10.47
C THR A 282 9.75 -8.78 -11.89
N VAL A 283 8.45 -8.47 -12.09
CA VAL A 283 7.90 -8.12 -13.41
C VAL A 283 8.60 -6.87 -13.97
N THR A 284 8.80 -5.87 -13.13
CA THR A 284 9.47 -4.62 -13.51
C THR A 284 10.97 -4.80 -13.76
N GLU A 285 11.60 -5.78 -13.11
CA GLU A 285 13.03 -6.05 -13.25
C GLU A 285 13.40 -6.74 -14.57
N GLU A 286 12.41 -7.32 -15.26
CA GLU A 286 12.59 -8.06 -16.52
C GLU A 286 12.32 -7.22 -17.78
N VAL A 287 11.93 -5.95 -17.67
CA VAL A 287 11.56 -5.08 -18.80
C VAL A 287 12.39 -3.80 -18.91
#